data_ac6530cc34ffbc41219814136b894c6f
#
_entry.id   ac6530cc34ffbc41219814136b894c6f
#
_cell.length_a   1.000
_cell.length_b   1.000
_cell.length_c   1.000
_cell.angle_alpha   90.00
_cell.angle_beta   90.00
_cell.angle_gamma   90.00
#
_symmetry.space_group_name_H-M   'P 1'
#
loop_
_entity.id
_entity.type
_entity.pdbx_description
1 polymer ?
#
loop_
_entity_poly.entity_id
_entity_poly.type
_entity_poly.pdbx_seq_one_letter_code
_entity_poly.pdbx_strand_id
1 'polypeptide(L)'
;MGHFGEIAGHFGGRADAGMAYFQYICNMEEPILNSHNKDEYPPAHTAEHILNRTMDNMFHCGRSRVNHIERKKSKCNYDLPEPLTDEQVRQVEARVNEVIGQDLPVISKYVTRDEIPDGIDLSRLPQDASETLRLVYVGDYDVCPCLGSHVEHTSQIGEFRITSTSFNEGSFRIVFRLTPPAE
;
A
#
# COMPACT_ATOMS: atom_id res chain seq x y z
N MET A 1 -50.72 50.87 33.93
CA MET A 1 -50.10 51.18 32.62
C MET A 1 -48.71 50.55 32.62
N GLY A 2 -48.64 49.39 32.11
CA GLY A 2 -47.38 48.58 32.07
C GLY A 2 -46.88 48.52 30.64
N HIS A 3 -45.63 48.86 30.46
CA HIS A 3 -44.92 48.70 29.18
C HIS A 3 -44.31 47.29 29.11
N PHE A 4 -44.73 46.52 28.12
CA PHE A 4 -44.05 45.28 27.70
C PHE A 4 -42.89 45.65 26.78
N GLY A 5 -41.65 45.30 27.17
CA GLY A 5 -40.46 45.37 26.32
C GLY A 5 -40.22 44.05 25.69
N GLU A 6 -40.22 43.96 24.34
CA GLU A 6 -39.80 42.83 23.51
C GLU A 6 -38.29 42.69 23.57
N ILE A 7 -37.83 41.50 23.95
CA ILE A 7 -36.44 41.07 23.76
C ILE A 7 -36.38 40.15 22.52
N ALA A 8 -35.96 40.74 21.39
CA ALA A 8 -35.62 39.98 20.19
C ALA A 8 -34.28 39.27 20.41
N GLY A 9 -34.34 37.94 20.61
CA GLY A 9 -33.18 37.09 20.65
C GLY A 9 -32.60 36.90 19.25
N HIS A 10 -31.37 37.37 19.06
CA HIS A 10 -30.58 37.11 17.85
C HIS A 10 -30.15 35.65 17.85
N PHE A 11 -30.75 34.80 17.01
CA PHE A 11 -30.21 33.54 16.59
C PHE A 11 -29.34 33.76 15.33
N GLY A 12 -28.09 34.10 15.56
CA GLY A 12 -27.09 34.21 14.52
C GLY A 12 -25.90 33.28 14.83
N GLY A 13 -25.61 32.34 13.95
CA GLY A 13 -24.27 31.81 13.86
C GLY A 13 -24.03 30.33 14.20
N ARG A 14 -24.54 29.38 13.39
CA ARG A 14 -23.99 28.01 13.32
C ARG A 14 -23.94 27.41 11.91
N ALA A 15 -24.18 28.19 10.87
CA ALA A 15 -24.12 27.71 9.49
C ALA A 15 -22.75 27.87 8.83
N ASP A 16 -21.88 28.76 9.35
CA ASP A 16 -20.62 29.10 8.67
C ASP A 16 -19.47 28.11 8.87
N ALA A 17 -19.41 27.42 10.01
CA ALA A 17 -18.29 26.54 10.31
C ALA A 17 -18.28 25.24 9.45
N GLY A 18 -19.46 24.71 9.15
CA GLY A 18 -19.60 23.50 8.31
C GLY A 18 -19.28 23.78 6.84
N MET A 19 -19.67 24.93 6.33
CA MET A 19 -19.43 25.34 4.94
C MET A 19 -17.96 25.72 4.71
N ALA A 20 -17.32 26.38 5.69
CA ALA A 20 -15.90 26.68 5.65
C ALA A 20 -15.04 25.40 5.71
N TYR A 21 -15.41 24.42 6.52
CA TYR A 21 -14.71 23.11 6.59
C TYR A 21 -14.91 22.31 5.31
N PHE A 22 -16.11 22.29 4.72
CA PHE A 22 -16.38 21.64 3.44
C PHE A 22 -15.63 22.31 2.29
N GLN A 23 -15.54 23.63 2.28
CA GLN A 23 -14.81 24.41 1.29
C GLN A 23 -13.28 24.26 1.43
N TYR A 24 -12.78 24.06 2.66
CA TYR A 24 -11.38 23.75 2.95
C TYR A 24 -10.99 22.37 2.39
N ILE A 25 -11.86 21.36 2.52
CA ILE A 25 -11.63 20.02 1.96
C ILE A 25 -11.70 20.03 0.42
N CYS A 26 -12.58 20.83 -0.18
CA CYS A 26 -12.72 20.94 -1.65
C CYS A 26 -11.57 21.73 -2.32
N ASN A 27 -10.80 22.51 -1.57
CA ASN A 27 -9.67 23.29 -2.09
C ASN A 27 -8.29 22.65 -1.81
N MET A 28 -8.24 21.43 -1.32
CA MET A 28 -6.96 20.70 -1.28
C MET A 28 -6.60 20.31 -2.72
N GLU A 29 -5.71 21.08 -3.35
CA GLU A 29 -5.08 20.69 -4.60
C GLU A 29 -4.47 19.30 -4.39
N GLU A 30 -4.75 18.37 -5.32
CA GLU A 30 -4.11 17.06 -5.27
C GLU A 30 -2.58 17.26 -5.31
N PRO A 31 -1.82 16.59 -4.44
CA PRO A 31 -0.37 16.78 -4.41
C PRO A 31 0.23 16.36 -5.76
N ILE A 32 1.18 17.17 -6.24
CA ILE A 32 1.92 16.85 -7.45
C ILE A 32 2.84 15.68 -7.14
N LEU A 33 2.54 14.52 -7.71
CA LEU A 33 3.34 13.31 -7.59
C LEU A 33 4.13 13.05 -8.87
N ASN A 34 5.19 12.25 -8.75
CA ASN A 34 5.89 11.73 -9.91
C ASN A 34 4.93 10.90 -10.79
N SER A 35 5.10 10.93 -12.11
CA SER A 35 4.29 10.13 -13.01
C SER A 35 4.57 8.64 -12.82
N HIS A 36 3.50 7.84 -12.80
CA HIS A 36 3.58 6.38 -12.79
C HIS A 36 3.30 5.85 -14.20
N ASN A 37 4.30 5.23 -14.82
CA ASN A 37 4.26 4.82 -16.24
C ASN A 37 3.95 3.33 -16.43
N LYS A 38 3.56 2.60 -15.36
CA LYS A 38 3.25 1.18 -15.41
C LYS A 38 1.79 0.95 -15.11
N ASP A 39 1.12 0.20 -15.99
CA ASP A 39 -0.24 -0.31 -15.76
C ASP A 39 -0.12 -1.69 -15.11
N GLU A 40 0.10 -1.71 -13.81
CA GLU A 40 0.22 -2.94 -13.02
C GLU A 40 -1.16 -3.47 -12.64
N TYR A 41 -1.32 -4.79 -12.68
CA TYR A 41 -2.57 -5.45 -12.25
C TYR A 41 -2.73 -5.31 -10.73
N PRO A 42 -3.74 -4.56 -10.21
CA PRO A 42 -3.83 -4.17 -8.80
C PRO A 42 -3.76 -5.33 -7.81
N PRO A 43 -4.45 -6.49 -8.02
CA PRO A 43 -4.32 -7.64 -7.13
C PRO A 43 -2.88 -8.17 -7.04
N ALA A 44 -2.17 -8.26 -8.16
CA ALA A 44 -0.79 -8.77 -8.17
C ALA A 44 0.19 -7.76 -7.55
N HIS A 45 -0.08 -6.45 -7.70
CA HIS A 45 0.72 -5.41 -7.10
C HIS A 45 0.55 -5.40 -5.57
N THR A 46 -0.67 -5.54 -5.07
CA THR A 46 -0.90 -5.66 -3.62
C THR A 46 -0.31 -6.97 -3.06
N ALA A 47 -0.41 -8.08 -3.79
CA ALA A 47 0.25 -9.33 -3.41
C ALA A 47 1.78 -9.19 -3.33
N GLU A 48 2.38 -8.39 -4.22
CA GLU A 48 3.82 -8.07 -4.18
C GLU A 48 4.21 -7.32 -2.92
N HIS A 49 3.40 -6.35 -2.45
CA HIS A 49 3.61 -5.67 -1.18
C HIS A 49 3.62 -6.64 0.00
N ILE A 50 2.62 -7.54 0.07
CA ILE A 50 2.52 -8.56 1.12
C ILE A 50 3.73 -9.51 1.04
N LEU A 51 4.09 -9.99 -0.16
CA LEU A 51 5.24 -10.86 -0.37
C LEU A 51 6.55 -10.20 0.07
N ASN A 52 6.77 -8.94 -0.28
CA ASN A 52 7.97 -8.21 0.14
C ASN A 52 8.08 -8.11 1.66
N ARG A 53 7.01 -7.76 2.35
CA ARG A 53 7.00 -7.69 3.81
C ARG A 53 7.19 -9.08 4.43
N THR A 54 6.60 -10.11 3.85
CA THR A 54 6.78 -11.49 4.30
C THR A 54 8.24 -11.93 4.19
N MET A 55 8.86 -11.67 3.03
CA MET A 55 10.26 -12.01 2.80
C MET A 55 11.19 -11.27 3.75
N ASP A 56 10.95 -9.98 3.98
CA ASP A 56 11.74 -9.18 4.91
C ASP A 56 11.58 -9.65 6.35
N ASN A 57 10.37 -9.93 6.80
CA ASN A 57 10.09 -10.42 8.15
C ASN A 57 10.73 -11.80 8.42
N MET A 58 10.79 -12.69 7.42
CA MET A 58 11.29 -14.05 7.57
C MET A 58 12.80 -14.17 7.37
N PHE A 59 13.37 -13.36 6.48
CA PHE A 59 14.76 -13.54 6.02
C PHE A 59 15.62 -12.28 6.10
N HIS A 60 15.05 -11.13 6.52
CA HIS A 60 15.75 -9.85 6.64
C HIS A 60 16.48 -9.43 5.35
N CYS A 61 15.89 -9.76 4.21
CA CYS A 61 16.48 -9.50 2.90
C CYS A 61 16.00 -8.18 2.25
N GLY A 62 15.16 -7.45 2.97
CA GLY A 62 14.51 -6.25 2.43
C GLY A 62 13.51 -6.57 1.32
N ARG A 63 13.10 -5.52 0.61
CA ARG A 63 12.14 -5.65 -0.50
C ARG A 63 12.84 -6.09 -1.78
N SER A 64 12.09 -6.74 -2.67
CA SER A 64 12.56 -7.20 -3.98
C SER A 64 13.21 -6.06 -4.78
N ARG A 65 14.39 -6.32 -5.37
CA ARG A 65 15.12 -5.33 -6.18
C ARG A 65 14.57 -5.16 -7.58
N VAL A 66 14.05 -6.23 -8.15
CA VAL A 66 13.55 -6.26 -9.53
C VAL A 66 12.19 -6.94 -9.51
N ASN A 67 11.16 -6.16 -9.80
CA ASN A 67 9.79 -6.63 -9.86
C ASN A 67 9.29 -6.58 -11.29
N HIS A 68 8.55 -7.61 -11.66
CA HIS A 68 7.81 -7.65 -12.90
C HIS A 68 6.40 -8.14 -12.59
N ILE A 69 5.49 -7.20 -12.43
CA ILE A 69 4.14 -7.44 -11.90
C ILE A 69 3.15 -7.42 -13.06
N GLU A 70 2.59 -8.59 -13.36
CA GLU A 70 1.64 -8.78 -14.45
C GLU A 70 0.47 -9.65 -14.01
N ARG A 71 -0.65 -9.53 -14.71
CA ARG A 71 -1.87 -10.31 -14.44
C ARG A 71 -1.66 -11.83 -14.53
N LYS A 72 -0.90 -12.29 -15.52
CA LYS A 72 -0.73 -13.73 -15.79
C LYS A 72 0.32 -14.38 -14.90
N LYS A 73 1.40 -13.66 -14.62
CA LYS A 73 2.55 -14.17 -13.90
C LYS A 73 3.45 -13.04 -13.44
N SER A 74 3.72 -12.97 -12.16
CA SER A 74 4.59 -11.96 -11.57
C SER A 74 5.91 -12.57 -11.09
N LYS A 75 6.95 -11.74 -11.00
CA LYS A 75 8.30 -12.14 -10.58
C LYS A 75 8.88 -11.11 -9.62
N CYS A 76 9.50 -11.60 -8.54
CA CYS A 76 10.23 -10.78 -7.58
C CYS A 76 11.61 -11.40 -7.33
N ASN A 77 12.66 -10.58 -7.28
CA ASN A 77 14.01 -11.02 -7.01
C ASN A 77 14.50 -10.44 -5.68
N TYR A 78 15.01 -11.29 -4.80
CA TYR A 78 15.51 -10.94 -3.47
C TYR A 78 16.99 -11.27 -3.36
N ASP A 79 17.74 -10.51 -2.57
CA ASP A 79 19.12 -10.84 -2.24
C ASP A 79 19.13 -11.78 -1.05
N LEU A 80 19.56 -13.01 -1.30
CA LEU A 80 19.73 -14.02 -0.26
C LEU A 80 21.12 -14.64 -0.39
N PRO A 81 21.75 -15.02 0.73
CA PRO A 81 23.06 -15.69 0.69
C PRO A 81 22.98 -17.10 0.12
N GLU A 82 21.82 -17.76 0.22
CA GLU A 82 21.56 -19.12 -0.21
C GLU A 82 20.10 -19.28 -0.68
N PRO A 83 19.79 -20.31 -1.48
CA PRO A 83 18.42 -20.57 -1.90
C PRO A 83 17.56 -21.00 -0.71
N LEU A 84 16.27 -20.63 -0.75
CA LEU A 84 15.30 -21.14 0.20
C LEU A 84 15.02 -22.63 -0.05
N THR A 85 14.83 -23.36 1.03
CA THR A 85 14.35 -24.74 0.97
C THR A 85 12.88 -24.79 0.52
N ASP A 86 12.43 -25.94 0.03
CA ASP A 86 11.02 -26.15 -0.34
C ASP A 86 10.05 -25.87 0.82
N GLU A 87 10.47 -26.17 2.06
CA GLU A 87 9.68 -25.88 3.25
C GLU A 87 9.56 -24.38 3.49
N GLN A 88 10.64 -23.63 3.40
CA GLN A 88 10.63 -22.16 3.53
C GLN A 88 9.76 -21.51 2.44
N VAL A 89 9.82 -22.02 1.21
CA VAL A 89 8.97 -21.56 0.11
C VAL A 89 7.49 -21.78 0.44
N ARG A 90 7.13 -22.97 0.97
CA ARG A 90 5.75 -23.24 1.43
C ARG A 90 5.32 -22.32 2.56
N GLN A 91 6.21 -22.03 3.51
CA GLN A 91 5.93 -21.11 4.63
C GLN A 91 5.69 -19.68 4.14
N VAL A 92 6.48 -19.21 3.16
CA VAL A 92 6.25 -17.90 2.50
C VAL A 92 4.86 -17.87 1.84
N GLU A 93 4.54 -18.88 1.02
CA GLU A 93 3.24 -18.98 0.35
C GLU A 93 2.08 -18.99 1.35
N ALA A 94 2.18 -19.80 2.40
CA ALA A 94 1.18 -19.90 3.45
C ALA A 94 1.00 -18.56 4.18
N ARG A 95 2.10 -17.88 4.53
CA ARG A 95 2.03 -16.59 5.23
C ARG A 95 1.40 -15.49 4.37
N VAL A 96 1.73 -15.43 3.08
CA VAL A 96 1.10 -14.48 2.17
C VAL A 96 -0.41 -14.74 2.08
N ASN A 97 -0.84 -15.99 1.93
CA ASN A 97 -2.27 -16.34 1.89
C ASN A 97 -2.98 -16.09 3.23
N GLU A 98 -2.32 -16.28 4.36
CA GLU A 98 -2.86 -15.92 5.68
C GLU A 98 -3.19 -14.43 5.77
N VAL A 99 -2.28 -13.56 5.31
CA VAL A 99 -2.49 -12.10 5.29
C VAL A 99 -3.61 -11.71 4.32
N ILE A 100 -3.66 -12.35 3.14
CA ILE A 100 -4.75 -12.16 2.18
C ILE A 100 -6.10 -12.49 2.82
N GLY A 101 -6.17 -13.60 3.55
CA GLY A 101 -7.41 -14.08 4.21
C GLY A 101 -7.87 -13.23 5.40
N GLN A 102 -7.03 -12.32 5.92
CA GLN A 102 -7.41 -11.40 7.00
C GLN A 102 -8.29 -10.24 6.53
N ASP A 103 -8.52 -10.09 5.23
CA ASP A 103 -9.33 -9.02 4.63
C ASP A 103 -8.92 -7.61 5.09
N LEU A 104 -7.61 -7.34 5.12
CA LEU A 104 -7.07 -6.08 5.57
C LEU A 104 -7.41 -4.95 4.58
N PRO A 105 -7.75 -3.74 5.07
CA PRO A 105 -7.93 -2.58 4.19
C PRO A 105 -6.60 -2.15 3.58
N VAL A 106 -6.63 -1.78 2.29
CA VAL A 106 -5.48 -1.21 1.58
C VAL A 106 -5.76 0.26 1.34
N ILE A 107 -5.06 1.12 2.06
CA ILE A 107 -5.30 2.56 2.03
C ILE A 107 -4.07 3.32 1.60
N SER A 108 -4.28 4.47 0.96
CA SER A 108 -3.21 5.41 0.60
C SER A 108 -3.29 6.67 1.43
N LYS A 109 -2.12 7.18 1.84
CA LYS A 109 -1.99 8.48 2.50
C LYS A 109 -0.91 9.30 1.81
N TYR A 110 -1.16 10.59 1.68
CA TYR A 110 -0.17 11.55 1.21
C TYR A 110 0.50 12.17 2.43
N VAL A 111 1.82 12.16 2.45
CA VAL A 111 2.63 12.68 3.55
C VAL A 111 3.79 13.49 3.00
N THR A 112 4.19 14.53 3.71
CA THR A 112 5.44 15.22 3.44
C THR A 112 6.61 14.42 3.98
N ARG A 113 7.85 14.75 3.57
CA ARG A 113 9.05 13.96 3.96
C ARG A 113 9.29 13.93 5.46
N ASP A 114 8.90 14.98 6.19
CA ASP A 114 9.02 15.12 7.64
C ASP A 114 7.90 14.38 8.43
N GLU A 115 6.83 13.97 7.74
CA GLU A 115 5.73 13.20 8.31
C GLU A 115 5.85 11.68 8.08
N ILE A 116 6.93 11.23 7.41
CA ILE A 116 7.13 9.82 7.12
C ILE A 116 7.40 9.06 8.42
N PRO A 117 6.66 7.98 8.70
CA PRO A 117 6.93 7.15 9.88
C PRO A 117 8.34 6.56 9.88
N ASP A 118 8.92 6.42 11.06
CA ASP A 118 10.22 5.77 11.24
C ASP A 118 10.23 4.34 10.67
N GLY A 119 11.36 3.94 10.09
CA GLY A 119 11.56 2.57 9.57
C GLY A 119 11.05 2.33 8.16
N ILE A 120 10.52 3.34 7.47
CA ILE A 120 10.18 3.21 6.05
C ILE A 120 11.45 3.37 5.21
N ASP A 121 11.73 2.37 4.36
CA ASP A 121 12.86 2.42 3.44
C ASP A 121 12.59 3.40 2.29
N LEU A 122 13.31 4.51 2.29
CA LEU A 122 13.27 5.54 1.25
C LEU A 122 14.42 5.43 0.25
N SER A 123 15.33 4.48 0.42
CA SER A 123 16.54 4.34 -0.41
C SER A 123 16.25 4.12 -1.90
N ARG A 124 15.03 3.72 -2.23
CA ARG A 124 14.56 3.45 -3.59
C ARG A 124 13.83 4.59 -4.25
N LEU A 125 13.59 5.67 -3.52
CA LEU A 125 12.97 6.84 -4.12
C LEU A 125 13.91 7.44 -5.18
N PRO A 126 13.39 7.87 -6.34
CA PRO A 126 14.15 8.65 -7.30
C PRO A 126 14.74 9.90 -6.64
N GLN A 127 15.87 10.40 -7.18
CA GLN A 127 16.49 11.65 -6.67
C GLN A 127 15.56 12.86 -6.85
N ASP A 128 14.71 12.81 -7.86
CA ASP A 128 13.67 13.80 -8.19
C ASP A 128 12.29 13.46 -7.61
N ALA A 129 12.24 12.57 -6.58
CA ALA A 129 10.99 12.26 -5.91
C ALA A 129 10.35 13.52 -5.33
N SER A 130 9.02 13.65 -5.51
CA SER A 130 8.23 14.79 -5.03
C SER A 130 8.38 15.01 -3.52
N GLU A 131 8.17 16.24 -3.08
CA GLU A 131 8.13 16.61 -1.65
C GLU A 131 7.03 15.84 -0.90
N THR A 132 5.91 15.60 -1.58
CA THR A 132 4.82 14.78 -1.07
C THR A 132 4.93 13.37 -1.62
N LEU A 133 4.89 12.38 -0.73
CA LEU A 133 4.91 10.96 -1.07
C LEU A 133 3.55 10.34 -0.83
N ARG A 134 3.17 9.40 -1.69
CA ARG A 134 2.02 8.53 -1.45
C ARG A 134 2.51 7.26 -0.77
N LEU A 135 2.11 7.04 0.48
CA LEU A 135 2.33 5.81 1.22
C LEU A 135 1.11 4.90 1.06
N VAL A 136 1.36 3.64 0.72
CA VAL A 136 0.33 2.58 0.67
C VAL A 136 0.49 1.69 1.88
N TYR A 137 -0.60 1.52 2.61
CA TYR A 137 -0.72 0.67 3.80
C TYR A 137 -1.55 -0.56 3.46
N VAL A 138 -1.07 -1.74 3.81
CA VAL A 138 -1.82 -3.00 3.81
C VAL A 138 -2.14 -3.33 5.27
N GLY A 139 -3.23 -2.77 5.78
CA GLY A 139 -3.53 -2.79 7.21
C GLY A 139 -2.37 -2.26 8.04
N ASP A 140 -1.97 -3.03 9.05
CA ASP A 140 -0.77 -2.84 9.87
C ASP A 140 0.40 -3.77 9.43
N TYR A 141 0.20 -4.56 8.36
CA TYR A 141 1.17 -5.55 7.91
C TYR A 141 2.30 -4.96 7.07
N ASP A 142 1.99 -4.05 6.14
CA ASP A 142 2.98 -3.39 5.29
C ASP A 142 2.69 -1.91 5.08
N VAL A 143 3.75 -1.14 4.94
CA VAL A 143 3.71 0.25 4.49
C VAL A 143 4.91 0.56 3.63
N CYS A 144 4.69 1.17 2.47
CA CYS A 144 5.79 1.69 1.65
C CYS A 144 5.34 2.79 0.68
N PRO A 145 6.27 3.64 0.20
CA PRO A 145 6.02 4.57 -0.88
C PRO A 145 5.66 3.83 -2.17
N CYS A 146 4.50 4.13 -2.75
CA CYS A 146 4.04 3.51 -3.99
C CYS A 146 3.05 4.40 -4.73
N LEU A 147 3.20 4.51 -6.06
CA LEU A 147 2.32 5.27 -6.94
C LEU A 147 1.34 4.39 -7.72
N GLY A 148 1.57 3.08 -7.77
CA GLY A 148 0.76 2.14 -8.53
C GLY A 148 -0.63 1.90 -7.92
N SER A 149 -1.50 1.25 -8.71
CA SER A 149 -2.86 0.91 -8.30
C SER A 149 -2.88 -0.35 -7.43
N HIS A 150 -3.77 -0.36 -6.44
CA HIS A 150 -3.97 -1.46 -5.50
C HIS A 150 -5.45 -1.83 -5.40
N VAL A 151 -5.74 -3.00 -4.82
CA VAL A 151 -7.09 -3.38 -4.39
C VAL A 151 -7.48 -2.58 -3.14
N GLU A 152 -8.76 -2.53 -2.80
CA GLU A 152 -9.26 -1.87 -1.57
C GLU A 152 -9.11 -2.76 -0.34
N HIS A 153 -9.19 -4.09 -0.53
CA HIS A 153 -9.09 -5.10 0.52
C HIS A 153 -8.25 -6.28 0.06
N THR A 154 -7.48 -6.89 0.98
CA THR A 154 -6.60 -8.01 0.64
C THR A 154 -7.36 -9.24 0.14
N SER A 155 -8.61 -9.48 0.56
CA SER A 155 -9.47 -10.56 0.06
C SER A 155 -9.72 -10.51 -1.44
N GLN A 156 -9.64 -9.33 -2.06
CA GLN A 156 -9.81 -9.14 -3.50
C GLN A 156 -8.63 -9.66 -4.34
N ILE A 157 -7.52 -10.03 -3.69
CA ILE A 157 -6.35 -10.61 -4.37
C ILE A 157 -6.65 -12.01 -4.89
N GLY A 158 -7.41 -12.80 -4.12
CA GLY A 158 -7.62 -14.21 -4.37
C GLY A 158 -6.49 -15.10 -3.81
N GLU A 159 -6.34 -16.32 -4.30
CA GLU A 159 -5.32 -17.26 -3.85
C GLU A 159 -3.95 -16.94 -4.47
N PHE A 160 -2.95 -16.76 -3.65
CA PHE A 160 -1.56 -16.57 -4.06
C PHE A 160 -0.85 -17.93 -4.13
N ARG A 161 -0.13 -18.19 -5.25
CA ARG A 161 0.61 -19.43 -5.43
C ARG A 161 1.99 -19.17 -6.03
N ILE A 162 3.04 -19.66 -5.37
CA ILE A 162 4.39 -19.68 -5.91
C ILE A 162 4.49 -20.82 -6.93
N THR A 163 4.76 -20.49 -8.18
CA THR A 163 4.80 -21.49 -9.28
C THR A 163 6.20 -21.98 -9.59
N SER A 164 7.22 -21.21 -9.29
CA SER A 164 8.62 -21.62 -9.38
C SER A 164 9.53 -20.67 -8.62
N THR A 165 10.67 -21.18 -8.23
CA THR A 165 11.78 -20.41 -7.67
C THR A 165 13.07 -20.71 -8.45
N SER A 166 14.02 -19.80 -8.39
CA SER A 166 15.39 -20.04 -8.89
C SER A 166 16.37 -19.19 -8.10
N PHE A 167 17.60 -19.69 -8.01
CA PHE A 167 18.69 -18.98 -7.32
C PHE A 167 19.90 -18.89 -8.23
N ASN A 168 20.48 -17.73 -8.35
CA ASN A 168 21.70 -17.49 -9.10
C ASN A 168 22.48 -16.34 -8.47
N GLU A 169 23.74 -16.62 -8.09
CA GLU A 169 24.70 -15.61 -7.62
C GLU A 169 24.14 -14.64 -6.56
N GLY A 170 23.49 -15.19 -5.53
CA GLY A 170 22.91 -14.38 -4.44
C GLY A 170 21.54 -13.77 -4.74
N SER A 171 21.02 -13.96 -5.95
CA SER A 171 19.68 -13.50 -6.34
C SER A 171 18.69 -14.65 -6.33
N PHE A 172 17.75 -14.61 -5.39
CA PHE A 172 16.64 -15.57 -5.28
C PHE A 172 15.39 -15.00 -5.95
N ARG A 173 14.92 -15.70 -6.97
CA ARG A 173 13.71 -15.32 -7.72
C ARG A 173 12.52 -16.15 -7.28
N ILE A 174 11.42 -15.46 -6.97
CA ILE A 174 10.09 -16.04 -6.79
C ILE A 174 9.24 -15.68 -8.00
N VAL A 175 8.56 -16.67 -8.57
CA VAL A 175 7.53 -16.49 -9.60
C VAL A 175 6.21 -16.91 -9.01
N PHE A 176 5.21 -16.02 -9.07
CA PHE A 176 3.89 -16.32 -8.52
C PHE A 176 2.76 -16.02 -9.50
N ARG A 177 1.61 -16.59 -9.22
CA ARG A 177 0.33 -16.35 -9.89
C ARG A 177 -0.77 -16.16 -8.86
N LEU A 178 -1.82 -15.51 -9.29
CA LEU A 178 -3.05 -15.37 -8.52
C LEU A 178 -4.18 -16.15 -9.18
N THR A 179 -4.99 -16.79 -8.35
CA THR A 179 -6.31 -17.31 -8.74
C THR A 179 -7.34 -16.31 -8.18
N PRO A 180 -8.15 -15.66 -9.02
CA PRO A 180 -9.15 -14.71 -8.54
C PRO A 180 -10.05 -15.32 -7.47
N PRO A 181 -10.63 -14.49 -6.55
CA PRO A 181 -11.64 -14.97 -5.61
C PRO A 181 -12.79 -15.66 -6.36
N ALA A 182 -13.42 -16.65 -5.73
CA ALA A 182 -14.68 -17.20 -6.23
C ALA A 182 -15.77 -16.11 -6.20
N GLU A 183 -16.57 -16.04 -7.26
CA GLU A 183 -17.73 -15.14 -7.34
C GLU A 183 -18.83 -15.54 -6.36
#